data_e4b5c9c3d83682e9e1cf335956ed82cc
#
_entry.id   e4b5c9c3d83682e9e1cf335956ed82cc
#
_cell.length_a   1.000
_cell.length_b   1.000
_cell.length_c   1.000
_cell.angle_alpha   90.00
_cell.angle_beta   90.00
_cell.angle_gamma   90.00
#
_symmetry.space_group_name_H-M   'P 1'
#
loop_
_entity.id
_entity.type
_entity.pdbx_description
1 polymer ?
#
loop_
_entity_poly.entity_id
_entity_poly.type
_entity_poly.pdbx_seq_one_letter_code
_entity_poly.pdbx_strand_id
1 'polypeptide(L)'
;QSGEPAFSATDCILAGTQKALKQVDAIDPNRLGLIGHSFGGFETGFTITQTDLFATAVAGSGIYDNASFYLYIQDEGDPAYFQYEENQLRIPQNLFLDYQGYLDNSALYHTSTMNTPLLLWSGKDDHHVDFNQTLDFYMGLKRLQKPVTMLLYAGMHHSAYKHFQQIDLCLKVEHWLDHYLKGVPAESWVK
;
A
#
# COMPACT_ATOMS: atom_id res chain seq x y z
N GLN A 1 -2.10 -6.27 -18.07
CA GLN A 1 -2.26 -7.70 -18.33
C GLN A 1 -3.45 -8.21 -17.51
N SER A 2 -4.31 -9.01 -18.12
CA SER A 2 -5.44 -9.62 -17.40
C SER A 2 -4.90 -10.70 -16.45
N GLY A 3 -5.36 -10.70 -15.20
CA GLY A 3 -4.94 -11.68 -14.20
C GLY A 3 -3.73 -11.31 -13.34
N GLU A 4 -3.04 -10.22 -13.67
CA GLU A 4 -1.85 -9.78 -12.95
C GLU A 4 -1.94 -8.29 -12.57
N PRO A 5 -2.99 -7.88 -11.82
CA PRO A 5 -3.22 -6.46 -11.53
C PRO A 5 -2.07 -5.80 -10.78
N ALA A 6 -1.48 -6.49 -9.81
CA ALA A 6 -0.40 -5.95 -8.98
C ALA A 6 0.90 -5.79 -9.79
N PHE A 7 1.25 -6.77 -10.61
CA PHE A 7 2.42 -6.69 -11.50
C PHE A 7 2.22 -5.63 -12.59
N SER A 8 1.02 -5.55 -13.18
CA SER A 8 0.70 -4.53 -14.19
C SER A 8 0.80 -3.11 -13.64
N ALA A 9 0.30 -2.88 -12.42
CA ALA A 9 0.43 -1.60 -11.74
C ALA A 9 1.91 -1.25 -11.47
N THR A 10 2.68 -2.21 -10.97
CA THR A 10 4.12 -2.07 -10.74
C THR A 10 4.86 -1.69 -12.03
N ASP A 11 4.60 -2.39 -13.13
CA ASP A 11 5.21 -2.07 -14.42
C ASP A 11 4.92 -0.63 -14.89
N CYS A 12 3.67 -0.19 -14.71
CA CYS A 12 3.26 1.18 -15.04
C CYS A 12 3.96 2.22 -14.14
N ILE A 13 4.03 1.98 -12.83
CA ILE A 13 4.72 2.87 -11.87
C ILE A 13 6.21 2.96 -12.22
N LEU A 14 6.87 1.82 -12.46
CA LEU A 14 8.30 1.80 -12.80
C LEU A 14 8.58 2.49 -14.14
N ALA A 15 7.78 2.21 -15.16
CA ALA A 15 7.93 2.86 -16.47
C ALA A 15 7.73 4.39 -16.38
N GLY A 16 6.70 4.83 -15.63
CA GLY A 16 6.45 6.26 -15.39
C GLY A 16 7.59 6.93 -14.63
N THR A 17 8.08 6.30 -13.57
CA THR A 17 9.21 6.79 -12.77
C THR A 17 10.49 6.90 -13.60
N GLN A 18 10.83 5.85 -14.37
CA GLN A 18 11.99 5.86 -15.25
C GLN A 18 11.91 6.93 -16.33
N LYS A 19 10.71 7.16 -16.89
CA LYS A 19 10.49 8.24 -17.84
C LYS A 19 10.69 9.61 -17.21
N ALA A 20 10.16 9.84 -16.00
CA ALA A 20 10.37 11.09 -15.27
C ALA A 20 11.85 11.36 -15.00
N LEU A 21 12.59 10.36 -14.50
CA LEU A 21 14.03 10.43 -14.28
C LEU A 21 14.84 10.79 -15.53
N LYS A 22 14.39 10.33 -16.70
CA LYS A 22 15.06 10.65 -17.98
C LYS A 22 14.73 12.03 -18.52
N GLN A 23 13.58 12.62 -18.12
CA GLN A 23 13.08 13.87 -18.67
C GLN A 23 13.35 15.08 -17.77
N VAL A 24 13.61 14.86 -16.47
CA VAL A 24 13.72 15.92 -15.48
C VAL A 24 15.03 15.76 -14.70
N ASP A 25 16.06 16.48 -15.11
CA ASP A 25 17.40 16.43 -14.51
C ASP A 25 17.45 16.83 -13.02
N ALA A 26 16.44 17.56 -12.55
CA ALA A 26 16.33 18.00 -11.14
C ALA A 26 15.89 16.88 -10.18
N ILE A 27 15.44 15.72 -10.68
CA ILE A 27 15.03 14.61 -9.83
C ILE A 27 16.27 13.84 -9.36
N ASP A 28 16.42 13.74 -8.04
CA ASP A 28 17.44 12.86 -7.45
C ASP A 28 16.95 11.41 -7.43
N PRO A 29 17.58 10.49 -8.17
CA PRO A 29 17.15 9.10 -8.27
C PRO A 29 17.27 8.32 -6.95
N ASN A 30 18.05 8.82 -5.98
CA ASN A 30 18.23 8.19 -4.68
C ASN A 30 17.22 8.69 -3.62
N ARG A 31 16.37 9.66 -3.98
CA ARG A 31 15.41 10.30 -3.06
C ARG A 31 13.99 10.25 -3.63
N LEU A 32 13.57 9.07 -4.06
CA LEU A 32 12.23 8.83 -4.56
C LEU A 32 11.35 8.27 -3.45
N GLY A 33 10.17 8.84 -3.27
CA GLY A 33 9.13 8.32 -2.38
C GLY A 33 7.91 7.87 -3.19
N LEU A 34 7.27 6.78 -2.77
CA LEU A 34 6.02 6.29 -3.38
C LEU A 34 4.88 6.42 -2.38
N ILE A 35 3.79 7.06 -2.78
CA ILE A 35 2.61 7.29 -1.92
C ILE A 35 1.35 6.79 -2.61
N GLY A 36 0.53 6.06 -1.87
CA GLY A 36 -0.77 5.63 -2.36
C GLY A 36 -1.81 5.44 -1.26
N HIS A 37 -3.08 5.60 -1.63
CA HIS A 37 -4.23 5.38 -0.76
C HIS A 37 -5.24 4.49 -1.47
N SER A 38 -5.93 3.61 -0.73
CA SER A 38 -6.95 2.70 -1.26
C SER A 38 -6.35 1.77 -2.33
N PHE A 39 -6.83 1.80 -3.57
CA PHE A 39 -6.22 1.07 -4.68
C PHE A 39 -4.74 1.47 -4.87
N GLY A 40 -4.40 2.76 -4.74
CA GLY A 40 -3.00 3.23 -4.73
C GLY A 40 -2.19 2.69 -3.53
N GLY A 41 -2.83 2.41 -2.40
CA GLY A 41 -2.20 1.72 -1.26
C GLY A 41 -1.85 0.27 -1.59
N PHE A 42 -2.75 -0.46 -2.26
CA PHE A 42 -2.50 -1.79 -2.83
C PHE A 42 -1.31 -1.75 -3.80
N GLU A 43 -1.34 -0.84 -4.78
CA GLU A 43 -0.26 -0.68 -5.76
C GLU A 43 1.08 -0.35 -5.10
N THR A 44 1.09 0.59 -4.14
CA THR A 44 2.30 0.99 -3.41
C THR A 44 2.87 -0.18 -2.61
N GLY A 45 2.02 -0.85 -1.82
CA GLY A 45 2.42 -1.98 -0.99
C GLY A 45 3.02 -3.12 -1.80
N PHE A 46 2.43 -3.44 -2.95
CA PHE A 46 2.95 -4.49 -3.83
C PHE A 46 4.24 -4.05 -4.54
N THR A 47 4.27 -2.84 -5.12
CA THR A 47 5.42 -2.35 -5.88
C THR A 47 6.71 -2.41 -5.07
N ILE A 48 6.70 -1.99 -3.80
CA ILE A 48 7.91 -2.00 -2.95
C ILE A 48 8.37 -3.39 -2.53
N THR A 49 7.57 -4.43 -2.78
CA THR A 49 8.05 -5.82 -2.64
C THR A 49 8.79 -6.30 -3.89
N GLN A 50 8.66 -5.61 -5.02
CA GLN A 50 9.22 -6.00 -6.32
C GLN A 50 10.46 -5.18 -6.72
N THR A 51 10.75 -4.06 -6.02
CA THR A 51 11.86 -3.17 -6.37
C THR A 51 12.36 -2.38 -5.17
N ASP A 52 13.66 -2.09 -5.14
CA ASP A 52 14.32 -1.19 -4.18
C ASP A 52 14.49 0.23 -4.75
N LEU A 53 13.77 0.61 -5.81
CA LEU A 53 13.91 1.93 -6.47
C LEU A 53 13.53 3.10 -5.54
N PHE A 54 12.59 2.87 -4.61
CA PHE A 54 12.06 3.92 -3.75
C PHE A 54 12.77 3.92 -2.39
N ALA A 55 13.29 5.09 -1.99
CA ALA A 55 13.95 5.29 -0.70
C ALA A 55 12.98 5.14 0.48
N THR A 56 11.69 5.36 0.25
CA THR A 56 10.62 5.19 1.24
C THR A 56 9.26 5.10 0.56
N ALA A 57 8.26 4.58 1.30
CA ALA A 57 6.87 4.54 0.82
C ALA A 57 5.87 4.88 1.93
N VAL A 58 4.68 5.33 1.50
CA VAL A 58 3.51 5.55 2.36
C VAL A 58 2.32 4.88 1.70
N ALA A 59 1.69 3.93 2.39
CA ALA A 59 0.54 3.20 1.87
C ALA A 59 -0.63 3.23 2.88
N GLY A 60 -1.77 3.73 2.44
CA GLY A 60 -2.95 3.88 3.28
C GLY A 60 -4.12 3.07 2.81
N SER A 61 -4.81 2.40 3.75
CA SER A 61 -6.09 1.69 3.54
C SER A 61 -6.09 0.80 2.28
N GLY A 62 -4.97 0.11 2.01
CA GLY A 62 -4.82 -0.76 0.84
C GLY A 62 -5.23 -2.21 1.13
N ILE A 63 -5.49 -2.97 0.07
CA ILE A 63 -5.66 -4.42 0.12
C ILE A 63 -4.28 -5.06 -0.01
N TYR A 64 -3.85 -5.85 0.97
CA TYR A 64 -2.52 -6.47 0.96
C TYR A 64 -2.57 -8.00 0.92
N ASP A 65 -3.74 -8.58 1.20
CA ASP A 65 -4.07 -9.99 1.04
C ASP A 65 -5.37 -10.13 0.25
N ASN A 66 -5.26 -10.36 -1.04
CA ASN A 66 -6.40 -10.51 -1.93
C ASN A 66 -7.26 -11.74 -1.60
N ALA A 67 -6.64 -12.81 -1.09
CA ALA A 67 -7.36 -14.04 -0.78
C ALA A 67 -8.30 -13.84 0.43
N SER A 68 -7.83 -13.20 1.50
CA SER A 68 -8.66 -12.94 2.68
C SER A 68 -9.73 -11.88 2.41
N PHE A 69 -9.44 -10.90 1.55
CA PHE A 69 -10.39 -9.83 1.25
C PHE A 69 -11.49 -10.25 0.25
N TYR A 70 -11.29 -11.29 -0.54
CA TYR A 70 -12.20 -11.71 -1.60
C TYR A 70 -13.67 -11.91 -1.15
N LEU A 71 -13.90 -12.50 0.02
CA LEU A 71 -15.26 -12.72 0.58
C LEU A 71 -15.70 -11.62 1.56
N TYR A 72 -14.94 -10.55 1.71
CA TYR A 72 -15.32 -9.45 2.59
C TYR A 72 -16.59 -8.76 2.09
N ILE A 73 -17.45 -8.34 3.01
CA ILE A 73 -18.64 -7.55 2.70
C ILE A 73 -18.35 -6.09 3.04
N GLN A 74 -18.37 -5.23 2.03
CA GLN A 74 -18.09 -3.80 2.15
C GLN A 74 -19.28 -3.00 2.72
N ASP A 75 -19.09 -1.71 3.00
CA ASP A 75 -20.07 -0.81 3.61
C ASP A 75 -21.45 -0.83 2.98
N GLU A 76 -21.51 -0.89 1.65
CA GLU A 76 -22.76 -0.87 0.89
C GLU A 76 -23.46 -2.25 0.87
N GLY A 77 -22.85 -3.27 1.50
CA GLY A 77 -23.33 -4.65 1.50
C GLY A 77 -22.88 -5.45 0.28
N ASP A 78 -22.05 -4.87 -0.57
CA ASP A 78 -21.50 -5.53 -1.74
C ASP A 78 -20.33 -6.44 -1.37
N PRO A 79 -20.26 -7.65 -1.93
CA PRO A 79 -19.14 -8.55 -1.70
C PRO A 79 -17.92 -8.10 -2.50
N ALA A 80 -16.74 -8.12 -1.87
CA ALA A 80 -15.50 -7.66 -2.46
C ALA A 80 -15.08 -8.45 -3.72
N TYR A 81 -15.57 -9.68 -3.92
CA TYR A 81 -15.22 -10.46 -5.12
C TYR A 81 -15.60 -9.74 -6.43
N PHE A 82 -16.59 -8.84 -6.42
CA PHE A 82 -16.91 -8.00 -7.56
C PHE A 82 -15.72 -7.16 -8.03
N GLN A 83 -14.89 -6.66 -7.08
CA GLN A 83 -13.67 -5.89 -7.39
C GLN A 83 -12.66 -6.72 -8.17
N TYR A 84 -12.63 -8.03 -7.92
CA TYR A 84 -11.69 -8.95 -8.55
C TYR A 84 -12.15 -9.40 -9.92
N GLU A 85 -13.40 -9.83 -10.03
CA GLU A 85 -13.89 -10.52 -11.21
C GLU A 85 -14.34 -9.55 -12.31
N GLU A 86 -14.97 -8.42 -11.95
CA GLU A 86 -15.65 -7.53 -12.89
C GLU A 86 -15.15 -6.08 -12.88
N ASN A 87 -14.37 -5.66 -11.86
CA ASN A 87 -14.00 -4.26 -11.69
C ASN A 87 -12.48 -4.03 -11.80
N GLN A 88 -11.85 -3.43 -10.78
CA GLN A 88 -10.50 -2.87 -10.85
C GLN A 88 -9.41 -3.94 -11.02
N LEU A 89 -9.51 -5.06 -10.31
CA LEU A 89 -8.45 -6.06 -10.26
C LEU A 89 -8.45 -7.01 -11.45
N ARG A 90 -9.61 -7.33 -12.02
CA ARG A 90 -9.76 -8.11 -13.26
C ARG A 90 -8.96 -9.40 -13.27
N ILE A 91 -9.06 -10.17 -12.19
CA ILE A 91 -8.53 -11.54 -12.14
C ILE A 91 -9.55 -12.44 -12.84
N PRO A 92 -9.16 -13.19 -13.91
CA PRO A 92 -10.15 -13.85 -14.79
C PRO A 92 -10.93 -14.98 -14.13
N GLN A 93 -10.41 -15.55 -13.05
CA GLN A 93 -11.01 -16.67 -12.35
C GLN A 93 -11.28 -16.30 -10.89
N ASN A 94 -12.32 -16.88 -10.31
CA ASN A 94 -12.60 -16.70 -8.90
C ASN A 94 -11.53 -17.38 -8.01
N LEU A 95 -11.48 -16.96 -6.75
CA LEU A 95 -10.50 -17.42 -5.76
C LEU A 95 -10.39 -18.97 -5.69
N PHE A 96 -11.50 -19.68 -5.82
CA PHE A 96 -11.52 -21.14 -5.65
C PHE A 96 -10.96 -21.90 -6.85
N LEU A 97 -10.86 -21.24 -8.01
CA LEU A 97 -10.30 -21.82 -9.24
C LEU A 97 -8.86 -21.37 -9.49
N ASP A 98 -8.45 -20.20 -8.97
CA ASP A 98 -7.09 -19.64 -9.13
C ASP A 98 -6.56 -19.08 -7.82
N TYR A 99 -6.51 -19.89 -6.77
CA TYR A 99 -6.01 -19.45 -5.46
C TYR A 99 -4.60 -18.88 -5.52
N GLN A 100 -3.72 -19.47 -6.34
CA GLN A 100 -2.34 -19.02 -6.47
C GLN A 100 -2.25 -17.62 -7.10
N GLY A 101 -3.06 -17.31 -8.11
CA GLY A 101 -3.10 -15.97 -8.72
C GLY A 101 -3.48 -14.88 -7.70
N TYR A 102 -4.36 -15.18 -6.75
CA TYR A 102 -4.68 -14.25 -5.66
C TYR A 102 -3.49 -14.05 -4.71
N LEU A 103 -2.75 -15.11 -4.35
CA LEU A 103 -1.56 -14.99 -3.52
C LEU A 103 -0.45 -14.23 -4.23
N ASP A 104 -0.20 -14.53 -5.50
CA ASP A 104 0.86 -13.91 -6.31
C ASP A 104 0.65 -12.40 -6.48
N ASN A 105 -0.60 -11.94 -6.48
CA ASN A 105 -0.95 -10.51 -6.53
C ASN A 105 -1.13 -9.86 -5.13
N SER A 106 -0.76 -10.53 -4.05
CA SER A 106 -0.90 -10.04 -2.66
C SER A 106 0.45 -9.64 -2.07
N ALA A 107 0.61 -8.37 -1.69
CA ALA A 107 1.84 -7.85 -1.10
C ALA A 107 2.27 -8.63 0.17
N LEU A 108 1.31 -9.12 0.96
CA LEU A 108 1.55 -9.88 2.19
C LEU A 108 2.47 -11.09 1.96
N TYR A 109 2.31 -11.80 0.85
CA TYR A 109 3.09 -13.01 0.57
C TYR A 109 4.47 -12.72 -0.05
N HIS A 110 4.75 -11.44 -0.37
CA HIS A 110 6.04 -10.97 -0.86
C HIS A 110 6.82 -10.13 0.18
N THR A 111 6.39 -10.10 1.43
CA THR A 111 7.02 -9.31 2.51
C THR A 111 8.50 -9.60 2.71
N SER A 112 8.95 -10.82 2.41
CA SER A 112 10.36 -11.22 2.59
C SER A 112 11.33 -10.45 1.70
N THR A 113 10.90 -10.04 0.51
CA THR A 113 11.73 -9.32 -0.47
C THR A 113 11.78 -7.81 -0.21
N MET A 114 10.84 -7.24 0.55
CA MET A 114 10.75 -5.81 0.80
C MET A 114 11.90 -5.29 1.66
N ASN A 115 12.54 -4.20 1.21
CA ASN A 115 13.56 -3.48 1.99
C ASN A 115 13.21 -1.99 2.20
N THR A 116 12.31 -1.44 1.41
CA THR A 116 11.89 -0.04 1.47
C THR A 116 11.19 0.27 2.80
N PRO A 117 11.63 1.30 3.56
CA PRO A 117 10.92 1.77 4.75
C PRO A 117 9.49 2.20 4.42
N LEU A 118 8.53 1.66 5.15
CA LEU A 118 7.10 1.80 4.87
C LEU A 118 6.35 2.44 6.03
N LEU A 119 5.63 3.53 5.75
CA LEU A 119 4.58 4.06 6.60
C LEU A 119 3.23 3.51 6.14
N LEU A 120 2.61 2.70 6.99
CA LEU A 120 1.23 2.25 6.81
C LEU A 120 0.27 3.12 7.59
N TRP A 121 -0.94 3.35 7.06
CA TRP A 121 -2.01 3.95 7.84
C TRP A 121 -3.38 3.39 7.43
N SER A 122 -4.31 3.36 8.40
CA SER A 122 -5.70 2.97 8.15
C SER A 122 -6.63 3.58 9.20
N GLY A 123 -7.89 3.76 8.83
CA GLY A 123 -8.96 4.02 9.78
C GLY A 123 -9.37 2.73 10.47
N LYS A 124 -9.57 2.75 11.80
CA LYS A 124 -10.05 1.58 12.54
C LYS A 124 -11.50 1.21 12.20
N ASP A 125 -12.28 2.20 11.76
CA ASP A 125 -13.69 2.05 11.38
C ASP A 125 -13.82 2.02 9.84
N ASP A 126 -12.75 1.59 9.13
CA ASP A 126 -12.77 1.38 7.70
C ASP A 126 -13.49 0.06 7.39
N HIS A 127 -14.68 0.16 6.82
CA HIS A 127 -15.48 -0.98 6.37
C HIS A 127 -15.52 -1.09 4.84
N HIS A 128 -14.85 -0.17 4.13
CA HIS A 128 -14.66 -0.29 2.69
C HIS A 128 -13.48 -1.21 2.36
N VAL A 129 -12.33 -0.96 3.01
CA VAL A 129 -11.20 -1.89 3.06
C VAL A 129 -10.89 -2.17 4.52
N ASP A 130 -11.18 -3.38 4.97
CA ASP A 130 -11.00 -3.79 6.38
C ASP A 130 -9.59 -3.43 6.86
N PHE A 131 -9.50 -2.71 7.98
CA PHE A 131 -8.21 -2.31 8.56
C PHE A 131 -7.29 -3.50 8.90
N ASN A 132 -7.84 -4.71 9.04
CA ASN A 132 -7.07 -5.92 9.22
C ASN A 132 -6.12 -6.20 8.03
N GLN A 133 -6.45 -5.74 6.83
CA GLN A 133 -5.53 -5.80 5.69
C GLN A 133 -4.21 -5.06 6.00
N THR A 134 -4.32 -3.86 6.55
CA THR A 134 -3.15 -3.07 6.97
C THR A 134 -2.44 -3.70 8.17
N LEU A 135 -3.20 -4.22 9.14
CA LEU A 135 -2.66 -4.86 10.34
C LEU A 135 -1.89 -6.13 10.02
N ASP A 136 -2.43 -7.01 9.18
CA ASP A 136 -1.80 -8.28 8.80
C ASP A 136 -0.50 -8.04 8.02
N PHE A 137 -0.51 -7.07 7.09
CA PHE A 137 0.69 -6.68 6.36
C PHE A 137 1.76 -6.11 7.31
N TYR A 138 1.37 -5.21 8.23
CA TYR A 138 2.25 -4.70 9.28
C TYR A 138 2.85 -5.82 10.13
N MET A 139 2.02 -6.76 10.59
CA MET A 139 2.48 -7.88 11.44
C MET A 139 3.43 -8.82 10.69
N GLY A 140 3.15 -9.09 9.40
CA GLY A 140 4.05 -9.84 8.53
C GLY A 140 5.43 -9.19 8.41
N LEU A 141 5.45 -7.88 8.14
CA LEU A 141 6.67 -7.08 8.06
C LEU A 141 7.43 -7.04 9.39
N LYS A 142 6.74 -6.81 10.52
CA LYS A 142 7.36 -6.84 11.86
C LYS A 142 7.93 -8.20 12.21
N ARG A 143 7.23 -9.29 11.85
CA ARG A 143 7.73 -10.66 12.06
C ARG A 143 9.05 -10.91 11.34
N LEU A 144 9.24 -10.29 10.16
CA LEU A 144 10.46 -10.37 9.35
C LEU A 144 11.46 -9.23 9.66
N GLN A 145 11.23 -8.44 10.70
CA GLN A 145 12.09 -7.32 11.11
C GLN A 145 12.31 -6.27 10.00
N LYS A 146 11.30 -6.10 9.12
CA LYS A 146 11.34 -5.08 8.07
C LYS A 146 11.05 -3.68 8.64
N PRO A 147 11.60 -2.62 8.05
CA PRO A 147 11.39 -1.25 8.51
C PRO A 147 9.96 -0.78 8.20
N VAL A 148 9.07 -0.85 9.19
CA VAL A 148 7.66 -0.47 9.05
C VAL A 148 7.14 0.22 10.30
N THR A 149 6.40 1.31 10.09
CA THR A 149 5.59 2.00 11.11
C THR A 149 4.12 2.00 10.66
N MET A 150 3.19 1.82 11.60
CA MET A 150 1.75 1.86 11.30
C MET A 150 1.05 2.91 12.15
N LEU A 151 0.22 3.71 11.51
CA LEU A 151 -0.72 4.65 12.13
C LEU A 151 -2.14 4.10 12.01
N LEU A 152 -2.80 3.85 13.15
CA LEU A 152 -4.18 3.39 13.19
C LEU A 152 -5.04 4.44 13.86
N TYR A 153 -5.99 5.00 13.12
CA TYR A 153 -6.82 6.11 13.56
C TYR A 153 -8.19 5.64 14.04
N ALA A 154 -8.46 5.77 15.33
CA ALA A 154 -9.80 5.52 15.89
C ALA A 154 -10.81 6.53 15.34
N GLY A 155 -12.03 6.07 15.02
CA GLY A 155 -13.10 6.92 14.50
C GLY A 155 -12.82 7.47 13.09
N MET A 156 -11.89 6.88 12.35
CA MET A 156 -11.63 7.16 10.93
C MET A 156 -12.13 5.98 10.09
N HIS A 157 -12.86 6.30 9.03
CA HIS A 157 -13.30 5.37 7.99
C HIS A 157 -12.22 5.21 6.91
N HIS A 158 -12.62 4.90 5.69
CA HIS A 158 -11.70 4.69 4.56
C HIS A 158 -10.82 5.90 4.23
N SER A 159 -11.28 7.10 4.59
CA SER A 159 -10.55 8.35 4.40
C SER A 159 -10.63 9.22 5.65
N ALA A 160 -9.67 10.14 5.81
CA ALA A 160 -9.66 11.13 6.87
C ALA A 160 -10.68 12.24 6.57
N TYR A 161 -11.89 12.13 7.12
CA TYR A 161 -12.94 13.16 6.94
C TYR A 161 -12.88 14.26 7.99
N LYS A 162 -12.39 13.97 9.20
CA LYS A 162 -12.29 14.94 10.28
C LYS A 162 -11.02 15.78 10.12
N HIS A 163 -11.17 17.10 10.24
CA HIS A 163 -10.09 18.05 9.99
C HIS A 163 -8.81 17.74 10.81
N PHE A 164 -8.96 17.37 12.08
CA PHE A 164 -7.80 17.02 12.91
C PHE A 164 -7.08 15.75 12.42
N GLN A 165 -7.82 14.75 11.89
CA GLN A 165 -7.24 13.54 11.31
C GLN A 165 -6.47 13.86 10.03
N GLN A 166 -7.01 14.77 9.21
CA GLN A 166 -6.33 15.22 7.98
C GLN A 166 -5.00 15.91 8.30
N ILE A 167 -5.04 16.86 9.25
CA ILE A 167 -3.82 17.59 9.66
C ILE A 167 -2.79 16.62 10.23
N ASP A 168 -3.18 15.75 11.17
CA ASP A 168 -2.25 14.82 11.83
C ASP A 168 -1.63 13.85 10.81
N LEU A 169 -2.44 13.28 9.91
CA LEU A 169 -1.95 12.39 8.87
C LEU A 169 -1.01 13.11 7.90
N CYS A 170 -1.36 14.31 7.42
CA CYS A 170 -0.51 15.09 6.52
C CYS A 170 0.84 15.41 7.17
N LEU A 171 0.85 15.88 8.41
CA LEU A 171 2.10 16.18 9.15
C LEU A 171 2.95 14.91 9.35
N LYS A 172 2.34 13.78 9.68
CA LYS A 172 3.09 12.53 9.84
C LYS A 172 3.67 12.03 8.53
N VAL A 173 2.92 12.13 7.43
CA VAL A 173 3.43 11.79 6.09
C VAL A 173 4.58 12.73 5.70
N GLU A 174 4.45 14.04 5.94
CA GLU A 174 5.52 15.03 5.70
C GLU A 174 6.79 14.69 6.50
N HIS A 175 6.67 14.49 7.82
CA HIS A 175 7.82 14.16 8.69
C HIS A 175 8.48 12.83 8.29
N TRP A 176 7.67 11.82 7.88
CA TRP A 176 8.19 10.56 7.35
C TRP A 176 9.03 10.75 6.11
N LEU A 177 8.50 11.51 5.14
CA LEU A 177 9.20 11.79 3.89
C LEU A 177 10.45 12.68 4.12
N ASP A 178 10.36 13.67 5.00
CA ASP A 178 11.49 14.52 5.34
C ASP A 178 12.64 13.75 5.99
N HIS A 179 12.30 12.76 6.84
CA HIS A 179 13.31 11.88 7.41
C HIS A 179 14.04 11.07 6.32
N TYR A 180 13.31 10.34 5.48
CA TYR A 180 13.92 9.42 4.52
C TYR A 180 14.45 10.10 3.25
N LEU A 181 13.85 11.21 2.81
CA LEU A 181 14.23 11.88 1.57
C LEU A 181 15.14 13.09 1.76
N LYS A 182 15.09 13.73 2.94
CA LYS A 182 15.87 14.95 3.22
C LYS A 182 16.88 14.77 4.36
N GLY A 183 16.89 13.63 5.05
CA GLY A 183 17.80 13.36 6.16
C GLY A 183 17.47 14.13 7.45
N VAL A 184 16.24 14.62 7.59
CA VAL A 184 15.77 15.25 8.83
C VAL A 184 15.75 14.19 9.95
N PRO A 185 16.14 14.52 11.20
CA PRO A 185 16.07 13.58 12.30
C PRO A 185 14.68 12.97 12.45
N ALA A 186 14.63 11.66 12.74
CA ALA A 186 13.37 10.95 12.89
C ALA A 186 12.59 11.46 14.12
N GLU A 187 11.30 11.63 13.95
CA GLU A 187 10.39 11.85 15.08
C GLU A 187 10.27 10.61 15.96
N SER A 188 9.91 10.79 17.24
CA SER A 188 9.88 9.71 18.24
C SER A 188 8.93 8.54 17.90
N TRP A 189 7.95 8.77 17.04
CA TRP A 189 6.99 7.75 16.58
C TRP A 189 7.49 6.94 15.38
N VAL A 190 8.54 7.37 14.68
CA VAL A 190 9.23 6.63 13.61
C VAL A 190 10.11 5.57 14.26
N LYS A 191 9.83 4.29 13.99
CA LYS A 191 10.52 3.17 14.65
C LYS A 191 11.05 2.18 13.62
#